data_873568faa5decc6bcfc571c40e4e3fa8
#
_entry.id   873568faa5decc6bcfc571c40e4e3fa8
#
_cell.length_a   1.000
_cell.length_b   1.000
_cell.length_c   1.000
_cell.angle_alpha   90.00
_cell.angle_beta   90.00
_cell.angle_gamma   90.00
#
_symmetry.space_group_name_H-M   'P 1'
#
loop_
_entity.id
_entity.type
_entity.pdbx_description
1 polymer ?
#
loop_
_entity_poly.entity_id
_entity_poly.type
_entity_poly.pdbx_seq_one_letter_code
_entity_poly.pdbx_strand_id
1 'polypeptide(L)'
;MAGLKNTSYNAVHWSQLAPEEQIRFWEDYEAGRATSFLVEPERKRTKRRRGEHSTKPKCENPTWYRPARYKALSGQLGHAYNRLVKKDPVTGEQSLRMHMSLHPFYVQKRTYAGRKYAFRPEKQRLLDAIWPVLVSFSDAGTHTVGMSVSRLAREISPKDSKGKVIPELEVTVSRLSRLLAEQVRFGVLGVSEETMWDRETRQRLPRYVWITPAGWQMLGVDMVKLHEQQQ
;
A
#
# COMPACT_ATOMS: atom_id res chain seq x y z
N MET A 1 -19.07 -36.66 -38.65
CA MET A 1 -19.06 -36.50 -37.18
C MET A 1 -19.81 -35.21 -36.85
N ALA A 2 -21.02 -35.33 -36.34
CA ALA A 2 -21.85 -34.18 -35.99
C ALA A 2 -21.29 -33.57 -34.69
N GLY A 3 -20.88 -32.30 -34.75
CA GLY A 3 -20.40 -31.58 -33.58
C GLY A 3 -21.47 -31.50 -32.50
N LEU A 4 -21.17 -32.05 -31.34
CA LEU A 4 -21.98 -31.94 -30.12
C LEU A 4 -22.14 -30.44 -29.80
N LYS A 5 -23.34 -29.92 -29.94
CA LYS A 5 -23.71 -28.58 -29.48
C LYS A 5 -23.70 -28.60 -27.94
N ASN A 6 -22.69 -27.98 -27.33
CA ASN A 6 -22.70 -27.70 -25.90
C ASN A 6 -23.91 -26.83 -25.57
N THR A 7 -24.85 -27.38 -24.83
CA THR A 7 -26.00 -26.62 -24.31
C THR A 7 -25.49 -25.78 -23.11
N SER A 8 -25.43 -24.45 -23.27
CA SER A 8 -25.09 -23.55 -22.19
C SER A 8 -26.35 -23.22 -21.39
N TYR A 9 -26.42 -23.70 -20.17
CA TYR A 9 -27.39 -23.23 -19.19
C TYR A 9 -26.92 -21.93 -18.59
N ASN A 10 -27.74 -20.89 -18.62
CA ASN A 10 -27.49 -19.67 -17.87
C ASN A 10 -27.63 -19.99 -16.38
N ALA A 11 -26.54 -20.29 -15.73
CA ALA A 11 -26.54 -20.67 -14.34
C ALA A 11 -26.84 -19.50 -13.43
N VAL A 12 -28.03 -19.41 -13.12
CA VAL A 12 -28.58 -18.93 -11.89
C VAL A 12 -28.48 -20.11 -10.90
N HIS A 13 -28.40 -19.85 -9.61
CA HIS A 13 -28.31 -20.87 -8.57
C HIS A 13 -29.36 -22.00 -8.87
N TRP A 14 -28.97 -23.28 -8.68
CA TRP A 14 -29.85 -24.45 -8.95
C TRP A 14 -31.30 -24.29 -8.48
N SER A 15 -31.46 -23.68 -7.29
CA SER A 15 -32.77 -23.38 -6.71
C SER A 15 -33.64 -22.36 -7.48
N GLN A 16 -33.06 -21.68 -8.44
CA GLN A 16 -33.76 -20.66 -9.26
C GLN A 16 -34.15 -21.18 -10.66
N LEU A 17 -33.74 -22.40 -11.00
CA LEU A 17 -34.16 -23.06 -12.22
C LEU A 17 -35.58 -23.59 -12.05
N ALA A 18 -36.40 -23.44 -13.08
CA ALA A 18 -37.71 -24.09 -13.11
C ALA A 18 -37.56 -25.63 -13.04
N PRO A 19 -38.51 -26.35 -12.43
CA PRO A 19 -38.42 -27.81 -12.28
C PRO A 19 -38.13 -28.52 -13.60
N GLU A 20 -38.70 -28.06 -14.70
CA GLU A 20 -38.50 -28.62 -16.04
C GLU A 20 -37.06 -28.41 -16.55
N GLU A 21 -36.45 -27.27 -16.23
CA GLU A 21 -35.05 -26.98 -16.58
C GLU A 21 -34.09 -27.81 -15.73
N GLN A 22 -34.45 -28.11 -14.49
CA GLN A 22 -33.67 -28.98 -13.62
C GLN A 22 -33.62 -30.42 -14.16
N ILE A 23 -34.75 -30.94 -14.60
CA ILE A 23 -34.84 -32.29 -15.20
C ILE A 23 -34.00 -32.32 -16.48
N ARG A 24 -34.17 -31.33 -17.36
CA ARG A 24 -33.44 -31.25 -18.62
C ARG A 24 -31.93 -31.13 -18.42
N PHE A 25 -31.50 -30.43 -17.38
CA PHE A 25 -30.08 -30.35 -17.03
C PHE A 25 -29.54 -31.73 -16.65
N TRP A 26 -30.28 -32.53 -15.84
CA TRP A 26 -29.85 -33.86 -15.45
C TRP A 26 -29.75 -34.82 -16.65
N GLU A 27 -30.69 -34.74 -17.57
CA GLU A 27 -30.66 -35.53 -18.80
C GLU A 27 -29.44 -35.15 -19.67
N ASP A 28 -29.11 -33.88 -19.75
CA ASP A 28 -27.93 -33.41 -20.49
C ASP A 28 -26.62 -33.75 -19.78
N TYR A 29 -26.60 -33.75 -18.45
CA TYR A 29 -25.45 -34.14 -17.65
C TYR A 29 -25.17 -35.68 -17.80
N GLU A 30 -26.16 -36.51 -17.65
CA GLU A 30 -26.03 -37.93 -17.84
C GLU A 30 -25.65 -38.33 -19.27
N ALA A 31 -26.13 -37.58 -20.24
CA ALA A 31 -25.76 -37.74 -21.65
C ALA A 31 -24.40 -37.16 -22.00
N GLY A 32 -23.65 -36.58 -21.03
CA GLY A 32 -22.35 -35.97 -21.26
C GLY A 32 -22.39 -34.67 -22.08
N ARG A 33 -23.56 -34.06 -22.24
CA ARG A 33 -23.76 -32.81 -22.97
C ARG A 33 -23.60 -31.58 -22.08
N ALA A 34 -23.71 -31.68 -20.75
CA ALA A 34 -23.46 -30.67 -19.79
C ALA A 34 -22.28 -31.05 -18.87
N THR A 35 -21.31 -30.18 -18.68
CA THR A 35 -20.05 -30.50 -17.99
C THR A 35 -19.94 -29.97 -16.55
N SER A 36 -20.76 -29.05 -16.12
CA SER A 36 -20.80 -28.61 -14.71
C SER A 36 -22.08 -27.87 -14.34
N PHE A 37 -22.44 -27.94 -13.05
CA PHE A 37 -23.50 -27.17 -12.40
C PHE A 37 -23.15 -25.72 -12.13
N LEU A 38 -21.89 -25.41 -12.14
CA LEU A 38 -21.36 -24.08 -11.89
C LEU A 38 -20.72 -23.57 -13.18
N VAL A 39 -21.54 -23.15 -14.12
CA VAL A 39 -21.08 -22.09 -14.99
C VAL A 39 -21.10 -20.85 -14.10
N GLU A 40 -19.95 -20.51 -13.50
CA GLU A 40 -19.79 -19.13 -13.01
C GLU A 40 -20.27 -18.22 -14.14
N PRO A 41 -21.26 -17.32 -13.90
CA PRO A 41 -21.66 -16.39 -14.93
C PRO A 41 -20.37 -15.75 -15.40
N GLU A 42 -20.03 -15.92 -16.68
CA GLU A 42 -18.88 -15.22 -17.25
C GLU A 42 -19.05 -13.79 -16.78
N ARG A 43 -18.27 -13.39 -15.81
CA ARG A 43 -18.18 -11.98 -15.43
C ARG A 43 -17.77 -11.32 -16.71
N LYS A 44 -18.76 -10.86 -17.49
CA LYS A 44 -18.51 -10.06 -18.68
C LYS A 44 -17.57 -9.00 -18.22
N ARG A 45 -16.27 -9.23 -18.47
CA ARG A 45 -15.24 -8.21 -18.27
C ARG A 45 -15.68 -7.10 -19.17
N THR A 46 -16.48 -6.19 -18.63
CA THR A 46 -16.84 -4.97 -19.31
C THR A 46 -15.52 -4.39 -19.75
N LYS A 47 -15.22 -4.49 -21.05
CA LYS A 47 -14.01 -3.88 -21.64
C LYS A 47 -14.12 -2.42 -21.25
N ARG A 48 -13.42 -2.05 -20.17
CA ARG A 48 -13.41 -0.68 -19.69
C ARG A 48 -12.99 0.18 -20.88
N ARG A 49 -13.81 1.13 -21.27
CA ARG A 49 -13.50 2.01 -22.40
C ARG A 49 -12.18 2.71 -22.10
N ARG A 50 -11.30 2.82 -23.11
CA ARG A 50 -10.05 3.58 -23.01
C ARG A 50 -10.43 5.00 -22.59
N GLY A 51 -10.08 5.43 -21.36
CA GLY A 51 -10.44 6.74 -20.81
C GLY A 51 -11.34 6.70 -19.55
N GLU A 52 -12.01 5.59 -19.22
CA GLU A 52 -12.82 5.47 -18.00
C GLU A 52 -11.98 5.30 -16.73
N HIS A 53 -10.67 5.08 -16.86
CA HIS A 53 -9.76 5.10 -15.73
C HIS A 53 -9.26 6.52 -15.52
N SER A 54 -9.70 7.13 -14.46
CA SER A 54 -8.96 8.26 -13.93
C SER A 54 -7.55 7.78 -13.60
N THR A 55 -6.58 8.13 -14.44
CA THR A 55 -5.16 7.92 -14.14
C THR A 55 -4.69 8.88 -13.05
N LYS A 56 -5.52 9.88 -12.73
CA LYS A 56 -5.24 10.83 -11.65
C LYS A 56 -5.47 10.15 -10.30
N PRO A 57 -4.52 10.25 -9.38
CA PRO A 57 -4.71 9.78 -8.03
C PRO A 57 -5.80 10.61 -7.33
N LYS A 58 -6.67 9.99 -6.57
CA LYS A 58 -7.68 10.70 -5.76
C LYS A 58 -7.03 11.73 -4.83
N CYS A 59 -5.93 11.36 -4.20
CA CYS A 59 -5.14 12.25 -3.36
C CYS A 59 -3.95 12.81 -4.14
N GLU A 60 -3.97 14.11 -4.41
CA GLU A 60 -2.85 14.80 -5.03
C GLU A 60 -1.79 15.24 -4.01
N ASN A 61 -2.22 15.63 -2.81
CA ASN A 61 -1.38 16.18 -1.75
C ASN A 61 -1.47 15.35 -0.47
N PRO A 62 -0.92 14.11 -0.46
CA PRO A 62 -0.78 13.38 0.79
C PRO A 62 0.20 14.14 1.69
N THR A 63 -0.11 14.19 2.99
CA THR A 63 0.75 14.88 3.94
C THR A 63 0.57 14.26 5.32
N TRP A 64 1.63 14.27 6.11
CA TRP A 64 1.54 13.86 7.49
C TRP A 64 2.58 14.59 8.36
N TYR A 65 2.10 15.03 9.50
CA TYR A 65 2.94 15.58 10.54
C TYR A 65 2.58 14.94 11.88
N ARG A 66 3.59 14.79 12.73
CA ARG A 66 3.39 14.17 14.03
C ARG A 66 2.47 15.04 14.88
N PRO A 67 1.31 14.54 15.34
CA PRO A 67 0.40 15.31 16.20
C PRO A 67 1.08 15.74 17.50
N ALA A 68 0.74 16.91 18.00
CA ALA A 68 1.31 17.47 19.25
C ALA A 68 1.06 16.58 20.47
N ARG A 69 -0.02 15.78 20.46
CA ARG A 69 -0.35 14.81 21.52
C ARG A 69 0.65 13.65 21.64
N TYR A 70 1.45 13.37 20.63
CA TYR A 70 2.48 12.35 20.72
C TYR A 70 3.72 12.89 21.44
N LYS A 71 4.33 12.05 22.29
CA LYS A 71 5.61 12.40 22.89
C LYS A 71 6.63 12.72 21.79
N ALA A 72 7.50 13.68 22.06
CA ALA A 72 8.62 13.98 21.17
C ALA A 72 9.47 12.71 20.98
N LEU A 73 9.97 12.50 19.76
CA LEU A 73 10.93 11.44 19.50
C LEU A 73 12.28 11.83 20.10
N SER A 74 12.89 10.90 20.80
CA SER A 74 14.21 11.08 21.41
C SER A 74 15.33 10.52 20.52
N GLY A 75 16.56 10.87 20.82
CA GLY A 75 17.75 10.31 20.21
C GLY A 75 17.79 10.40 18.70
N GLN A 76 18.27 9.37 18.06
CA GLN A 76 18.46 9.30 16.60
C GLN A 76 17.13 9.36 15.81
N LEU A 77 16.05 8.83 16.36
CA LEU A 77 14.72 8.96 15.75
C LEU A 77 14.24 10.40 15.72
N GLY A 78 14.47 11.14 16.83
CA GLY A 78 14.18 12.57 16.91
C GLY A 78 15.01 13.38 15.90
N HIS A 79 16.30 13.04 15.79
CA HIS A 79 17.20 13.64 14.80
C HIS A 79 16.68 13.42 13.37
N ALA A 80 16.36 12.19 13.01
CA ALA A 80 15.83 11.83 11.69
C ALA A 80 14.53 12.57 11.38
N TYR A 81 13.60 12.62 12.34
CA TYR A 81 12.34 13.32 12.17
C TYR A 81 12.54 14.83 11.97
N ASN A 82 13.40 15.46 12.76
CA ASN A 82 13.70 16.90 12.66
C ASN A 82 14.43 17.27 11.36
N ARG A 83 15.09 16.32 10.71
CA ARG A 83 15.63 16.53 9.35
C ARG A 83 14.53 16.54 8.30
N LEU A 84 13.49 15.75 8.47
CA LEU A 84 12.37 15.65 7.54
C LEU A 84 11.38 16.82 7.71
N VAL A 85 11.11 17.21 8.96
CA VAL A 85 10.04 18.15 9.31
C VAL A 85 10.61 19.31 10.10
N LYS A 86 10.25 20.52 9.70
CA LYS A 86 10.49 21.75 10.44
C LYS A 86 9.21 22.14 11.16
N LYS A 87 9.32 22.49 12.44
CA LYS A 87 8.25 23.10 13.22
C LYS A 87 8.58 24.57 13.41
N ASP A 88 7.65 25.45 13.08
CA ASP A 88 7.78 26.88 13.36
C ASP A 88 7.65 27.08 14.89
N PRO A 89 8.62 27.76 15.54
CA PRO A 89 8.57 27.94 16.98
C PRO A 89 7.48 28.92 17.41
N VAL A 90 7.02 29.81 16.54
CA VAL A 90 6.03 30.84 16.86
C VAL A 90 4.62 30.34 16.59
N THR A 91 4.34 29.84 15.39
CA THR A 91 3.01 29.37 14.98
C THR A 91 2.75 27.93 15.35
N GLY A 92 3.79 27.13 15.59
CA GLY A 92 3.68 25.69 15.80
C GLY A 92 3.38 24.91 14.53
N GLU A 93 3.27 25.57 13.39
CA GLU A 93 3.02 24.92 12.11
C GLU A 93 4.19 24.03 11.70
N GLN A 94 3.86 22.91 11.09
CA GLN A 94 4.84 21.95 10.60
C GLN A 94 4.90 22.00 9.07
N SER A 95 6.12 21.93 8.55
CA SER A 95 6.37 21.89 7.11
C SER A 95 7.49 20.89 6.79
N LEU A 96 7.53 20.38 5.55
CA LEU A 96 8.65 19.56 5.12
C LEU A 96 9.91 20.40 5.00
N ARG A 97 10.97 19.96 5.68
CA ARG A 97 12.31 20.53 5.60
C ARG A 97 13.12 19.87 4.47
N MET A 98 12.98 18.58 4.33
CA MET A 98 13.69 17.79 3.34
C MET A 98 12.68 16.95 2.52
N HIS A 99 12.76 17.13 1.20
CA HIS A 99 12.01 16.33 0.25
C HIS A 99 12.81 15.08 -0.08
N MET A 100 12.41 13.95 0.47
CA MET A 100 13.09 12.68 0.24
C MET A 100 13.09 12.27 -1.24
N SER A 101 12.05 12.64 -1.97
CA SER A 101 11.97 12.40 -3.43
C SER A 101 13.08 13.05 -4.24
N LEU A 102 13.70 14.12 -3.72
CA LEU A 102 14.81 14.86 -4.33
C LEU A 102 16.18 14.43 -3.80
N HIS A 103 16.24 13.48 -2.86
CA HIS A 103 17.50 13.02 -2.28
C HIS A 103 18.42 12.43 -3.36
N PRO A 104 19.75 12.71 -3.34
CA PRO A 104 20.71 12.22 -4.34
C PRO A 104 20.66 10.72 -4.57
N PHE A 105 20.39 9.94 -3.54
CA PHE A 105 20.20 8.50 -3.63
C PHE A 105 19.13 8.12 -4.65
N TYR A 106 17.97 8.76 -4.65
CA TYR A 106 16.90 8.46 -5.60
C TYR A 106 17.24 8.94 -7.03
N VAL A 107 18.01 10.01 -7.14
CA VAL A 107 18.52 10.46 -8.44
C VAL A 107 19.44 9.42 -9.04
N GLN A 108 20.39 8.88 -8.26
CA GLN A 108 21.28 7.81 -8.68
C GLN A 108 20.52 6.54 -9.03
N LYS A 109 19.63 6.05 -8.15
CA LYS A 109 18.83 4.84 -8.41
C LYS A 109 17.99 4.97 -9.67
N ARG A 110 17.47 6.14 -9.95
CA ARG A 110 16.76 6.43 -11.19
C ARG A 110 17.68 6.26 -12.41
N THR A 111 18.88 6.77 -12.33
CA THR A 111 19.88 6.69 -13.41
C THR A 111 20.29 5.24 -13.67
N TYR A 112 20.60 4.49 -12.61
CA TYR A 112 20.91 3.06 -12.73
C TYR A 112 19.75 2.22 -13.30
N ALA A 113 18.51 2.60 -12.99
CA ALA A 113 17.32 1.93 -13.54
C ALA A 113 17.01 2.36 -14.99
N GLY A 114 17.88 3.14 -15.65
CA GLY A 114 17.68 3.64 -17.02
C GLY A 114 16.51 4.63 -17.17
N ARG A 115 16.05 5.21 -16.08
CA ARG A 115 14.93 6.16 -16.12
C ARG A 115 15.41 7.55 -16.50
N LYS A 116 15.00 8.02 -17.67
CA LYS A 116 15.30 9.34 -18.17
C LYS A 116 14.64 10.47 -17.35
N TYR A 117 13.43 10.24 -16.84
CA TYR A 117 12.61 11.27 -16.19
C TYR A 117 12.55 11.11 -14.68
N ALA A 118 12.39 12.23 -13.98
CA ALA A 118 12.11 12.27 -12.54
C ALA A 118 10.81 11.55 -12.18
N PHE A 119 10.59 11.30 -10.90
CA PHE A 119 9.30 10.80 -10.44
C PHE A 119 8.20 11.80 -10.79
N ARG A 120 7.02 11.30 -11.13
CA ARG A 120 5.85 12.15 -11.33
C ARG A 120 5.54 12.91 -10.04
N PRO A 121 5.02 14.16 -10.12
CA PRO A 121 4.77 15.00 -8.95
C PRO A 121 3.93 14.30 -7.86
N GLU A 122 2.91 13.55 -8.25
CA GLU A 122 2.05 12.84 -7.30
C GLU A 122 2.80 11.72 -6.55
N LYS A 123 3.79 11.11 -7.20
CA LYS A 123 4.65 10.10 -6.59
C LYS A 123 5.67 10.73 -5.66
N GLN A 124 6.24 11.89 -6.05
CA GLN A 124 7.15 12.66 -5.22
C GLN A 124 6.47 13.03 -3.91
N ARG A 125 5.29 13.64 -3.99
CA ARG A 125 4.52 14.05 -2.80
C ARG A 125 4.17 12.87 -1.90
N LEU A 126 3.79 11.73 -2.49
CA LEU A 126 3.51 10.52 -1.72
C LEU A 126 4.77 9.99 -1.03
N LEU A 127 5.91 9.97 -1.72
CA LEU A 127 7.18 9.56 -1.16
C LEU A 127 7.62 10.49 -0.02
N ASP A 128 7.47 11.79 -0.21
CA ASP A 128 7.80 12.79 0.82
C ASP A 128 6.90 12.67 2.05
N ALA A 129 5.62 12.33 1.86
CA ALA A 129 4.67 12.18 2.96
C ALA A 129 4.86 10.91 3.80
N ILE A 130 5.35 9.81 3.21
CA ILE A 130 5.49 8.55 3.95
C ILE A 130 6.66 8.55 4.92
N TRP A 131 7.77 9.23 4.62
CA TRP A 131 8.98 9.18 5.42
C TRP A 131 8.80 9.71 6.86
N PRO A 132 8.15 10.86 7.10
CA PRO A 132 7.86 11.31 8.46
C PRO A 132 7.05 10.29 9.27
N VAL A 133 6.09 9.61 8.63
CA VAL A 133 5.29 8.57 9.27
C VAL A 133 6.15 7.36 9.61
N LEU A 134 6.92 6.85 8.65
CA LEU A 134 7.80 5.69 8.86
C LEU A 134 8.74 5.94 10.04
N VAL A 135 9.44 7.07 10.06
CA VAL A 135 10.34 7.42 11.17
C VAL A 135 9.57 7.55 12.49
N SER A 136 8.40 8.19 12.47
CA SER A 136 7.62 8.42 13.69
C SER A 136 7.08 7.15 14.35
N PHE A 137 6.86 6.10 13.56
CA PHE A 137 6.33 4.81 14.02
C PHE A 137 7.38 3.70 13.99
N SER A 138 8.63 4.03 13.68
CA SER A 138 9.73 3.08 13.84
C SER A 138 10.04 2.88 15.32
N ASP A 139 10.21 1.63 15.69
CA ASP A 139 10.77 1.25 16.98
C ASP A 139 12.30 1.36 16.93
N ALA A 140 12.89 1.98 17.95
CA ALA A 140 14.33 2.18 18.02
C ALA A 140 15.10 0.86 18.16
N GLY A 141 14.49 -0.13 18.86
CA GLY A 141 15.14 -1.42 19.11
C GLY A 141 15.18 -2.32 17.88
N THR A 142 14.10 -2.41 17.15
CA THR A 142 13.94 -3.37 16.04
C THR A 142 13.97 -2.70 14.66
N HIS A 143 13.97 -1.39 14.59
CA HIS A 143 13.80 -0.58 13.36
C HIS A 143 12.49 -0.88 12.59
N THR A 144 11.62 -1.71 13.16
CA THR A 144 10.34 -2.05 12.53
C THR A 144 9.34 -0.90 12.65
N VAL A 145 8.56 -0.74 11.62
CA VAL A 145 7.45 0.22 11.61
C VAL A 145 6.21 -0.48 12.15
N GLY A 146 5.80 -0.14 13.37
CA GLY A 146 4.64 -0.72 14.07
C GLY A 146 3.29 -0.32 13.44
N MET A 147 3.19 -0.38 12.10
CA MET A 147 2.02 0.09 11.39
C MET A 147 1.73 -0.74 10.14
N SER A 148 0.48 -1.14 9.96
CA SER A 148 0.04 -1.79 8.72
C SER A 148 -0.04 -0.79 7.55
N VAL A 149 0.09 -1.29 6.33
CA VAL A 149 0.00 -0.45 5.11
C VAL A 149 -1.35 0.27 5.02
N SER A 150 -2.43 -0.38 5.45
CA SER A 150 -3.77 0.24 5.47
C SER A 150 -3.85 1.40 6.47
N ARG A 151 -3.21 1.26 7.64
CA ARG A 151 -3.13 2.33 8.62
C ARG A 151 -2.25 3.47 8.11
N LEU A 152 -1.10 3.16 7.52
CA LEU A 152 -0.21 4.14 6.89
C LEU A 152 -0.95 4.95 5.81
N ALA A 153 -1.72 4.28 4.94
CA ALA A 153 -2.53 4.96 3.93
C ALA A 153 -3.53 5.95 4.56
N ARG A 154 -4.21 5.55 5.64
CA ARG A 154 -5.14 6.43 6.37
C ARG A 154 -4.42 7.59 7.05
N GLU A 155 -3.23 7.37 7.60
CA GLU A 155 -2.47 8.44 8.26
C GLU A 155 -2.04 9.55 7.31
N ILE A 156 -1.63 9.21 6.08
CA ILE A 156 -1.18 10.18 5.07
C ILE A 156 -2.32 10.74 4.20
N SER A 157 -3.54 10.23 4.38
CA SER A 157 -4.72 10.76 3.69
C SER A 157 -5.22 12.02 4.36
N PRO A 158 -5.65 13.04 3.60
CA PRO A 158 -6.28 14.24 4.15
C PRO A 158 -7.47 13.89 5.04
N LYS A 159 -7.58 14.61 6.15
CA LYS A 159 -8.61 14.42 7.17
C LYS A 159 -9.48 15.67 7.31
N ASP A 160 -10.72 15.48 7.63
CA ASP A 160 -11.64 16.57 7.95
C ASP A 160 -11.34 17.18 9.36
N SER A 161 -12.09 18.20 9.75
CA SER A 161 -11.98 18.84 11.06
C SER A 161 -12.22 17.89 12.25
N LYS A 162 -12.89 16.76 12.00
CA LYS A 162 -13.17 15.71 13.00
C LYS A 162 -12.09 14.61 13.00
N GLY A 163 -11.04 14.74 12.17
CA GLY A 163 -9.97 13.75 12.06
C GLY A 163 -10.33 12.50 11.24
N LYS A 164 -11.46 12.50 10.53
CA LYS A 164 -11.88 11.41 9.65
C LYS A 164 -11.32 11.62 8.24
N VAL A 165 -10.88 10.53 7.60
CA VAL A 165 -10.37 10.58 6.23
C VAL A 165 -11.48 11.01 5.26
N ILE A 166 -11.15 11.95 4.37
CA ILE A 166 -12.02 12.41 3.29
C ILE A 166 -11.98 11.37 2.17
N PRO A 167 -13.10 10.66 1.86
CA PRO A 167 -13.10 9.52 0.93
C PRO A 167 -12.65 9.88 -0.50
N GLU A 168 -12.94 11.11 -0.95
CA GLU A 168 -12.58 11.61 -2.28
C GLU A 168 -11.08 11.87 -2.41
N LEU A 169 -10.38 12.07 -1.28
CA LEU A 169 -8.95 12.39 -1.20
C LEU A 169 -8.14 11.25 -0.58
N GLU A 170 -8.70 10.05 -0.46
CA GLU A 170 -8.03 8.93 0.16
C GLU A 170 -6.84 8.42 -0.66
N VAL A 171 -5.73 8.16 0.01
CA VAL A 171 -4.59 7.42 -0.55
C VAL A 171 -4.91 5.94 -0.56
N THR A 172 -5.01 5.35 -1.74
CA THR A 172 -5.35 3.93 -1.85
C THR A 172 -4.21 3.02 -1.37
N VAL A 173 -4.56 1.96 -0.67
CA VAL A 173 -3.62 0.93 -0.19
C VAL A 173 -2.78 0.36 -1.34
N SER A 174 -3.41 0.12 -2.51
CA SER A 174 -2.70 -0.41 -3.69
C SER A 174 -1.62 0.55 -4.21
N ARG A 175 -1.88 1.86 -4.20
CA ARG A 175 -0.90 2.88 -4.61
C ARG A 175 0.28 2.91 -3.65
N LEU A 176 -0.02 2.89 -2.35
CA LEU A 176 0.99 2.88 -1.30
C LEU A 176 1.82 1.60 -1.32
N SER A 177 1.20 0.42 -1.45
CA SER A 177 1.90 -0.87 -1.54
C SER A 177 2.89 -0.91 -2.71
N ARG A 178 2.52 -0.36 -3.87
CA ARG A 178 3.45 -0.27 -5.02
C ARG A 178 4.63 0.64 -4.74
N LEU A 179 4.40 1.75 -4.03
CA LEU A 179 5.49 2.64 -3.65
C LEU A 179 6.43 1.97 -2.65
N LEU A 180 5.90 1.31 -1.61
CA LEU A 180 6.70 0.58 -0.63
C LEU A 180 7.51 -0.55 -1.27
N ALA A 181 6.89 -1.34 -2.18
CA ALA A 181 7.60 -2.38 -2.92
C ALA A 181 8.76 -1.82 -3.77
N GLU A 182 8.62 -0.62 -4.31
CA GLU A 182 9.71 0.05 -5.02
C GLU A 182 10.82 0.49 -4.04
N GLN A 183 10.47 0.97 -2.83
CA GLN A 183 11.45 1.34 -1.81
C GLN A 183 12.24 0.11 -1.32
N VAL A 184 11.59 -1.05 -1.24
CA VAL A 184 12.26 -2.33 -0.95
C VAL A 184 13.24 -2.68 -2.07
N ARG A 185 12.84 -2.54 -3.34
CA ARG A 185 13.76 -2.76 -4.47
C ARG A 185 14.96 -1.80 -4.48
N PHE A 186 14.77 -0.60 -3.97
CA PHE A 186 15.86 0.36 -3.81
C PHE A 186 16.75 0.06 -2.60
N GLY A 187 16.34 -0.87 -1.74
CA GLY A 187 17.09 -1.29 -0.56
C GLY A 187 17.01 -0.31 0.62
N VAL A 188 16.10 0.68 0.58
CA VAL A 188 15.91 1.65 1.68
C VAL A 188 14.89 1.20 2.72
N LEU A 189 14.00 0.30 2.32
CA LEU A 189 13.09 -0.40 3.22
C LEU A 189 13.31 -1.91 3.08
N GLY A 190 13.05 -2.65 4.15
CA GLY A 190 12.92 -4.08 4.15
C GLY A 190 11.49 -4.50 4.49
N VAL A 191 11.12 -5.70 4.10
CA VAL A 191 9.81 -6.29 4.36
C VAL A 191 10.02 -7.75 4.74
N SER A 192 9.28 -8.27 5.71
CA SER A 192 9.32 -9.69 6.04
C SER A 192 8.81 -10.51 4.85
N GLU A 193 9.57 -11.55 4.46
CA GLU A 193 9.23 -12.40 3.31
C GLU A 193 7.98 -13.23 3.58
N GLU A 194 7.79 -13.66 4.81
CA GLU A 194 6.69 -14.51 5.20
C GLU A 194 5.56 -13.74 5.90
N THR A 195 4.33 -14.03 5.49
CA THR A 195 3.17 -13.76 6.32
C THR A 195 3.12 -14.87 7.37
N MET A 196 3.61 -14.60 8.55
CA MET A 196 3.51 -15.55 9.65
C MET A 196 2.03 -15.82 9.97
N TRP A 197 1.67 -17.10 10.03
CA TRP A 197 0.39 -17.51 10.55
C TRP A 197 0.53 -17.70 12.05
N ASP A 198 -0.14 -16.85 12.80
CA ASP A 198 -0.24 -17.02 14.24
C ASP A 198 -1.26 -18.13 14.55
N ARG A 199 -0.77 -19.21 15.16
CA ARG A 199 -1.61 -20.36 15.51
C ARG A 199 -2.54 -20.09 16.68
N GLU A 200 -2.18 -19.19 17.58
CA GLU A 200 -2.99 -18.85 18.76
C GLU A 200 -4.15 -17.96 18.38
N THR A 201 -3.89 -16.89 17.65
CA THR A 201 -4.94 -15.94 17.22
C THR A 201 -5.66 -16.37 15.94
N ARG A 202 -5.18 -17.42 15.26
CA ARG A 202 -5.67 -17.89 13.95
C ARG A 202 -5.74 -16.78 12.90
N GLN A 203 -4.80 -15.84 12.96
CA GLN A 203 -4.74 -14.70 12.05
C GLN A 203 -3.40 -14.67 11.31
N ARG A 204 -3.43 -14.12 10.10
CA ARG A 204 -2.19 -13.78 9.41
C ARG A 204 -1.62 -12.51 10.01
N LEU A 205 -0.44 -12.60 10.58
CA LEU A 205 0.29 -11.43 11.03
C LEU A 205 0.62 -10.53 9.83
N PRO A 206 0.47 -9.21 9.97
CA PRO A 206 0.83 -8.29 8.91
C PRO A 206 2.33 -8.40 8.62
N ARG A 207 2.70 -8.22 7.37
CA ARG A 207 4.11 -8.10 7.00
C ARG A 207 4.73 -6.91 7.72
N TYR A 208 5.83 -7.14 8.38
CA TYR A 208 6.60 -6.07 9.01
C TYR A 208 7.40 -5.31 7.96
N VAL A 209 7.40 -4.01 8.08
CA VAL A 209 8.24 -3.11 7.30
C VAL A 209 9.27 -2.51 8.25
N TRP A 210 10.52 -2.41 7.83
CA TRP A 210 11.56 -1.73 8.60
C TRP A 210 12.37 -0.79 7.70
N ILE A 211 12.98 0.21 8.33
CA ILE A 211 13.91 1.10 7.64
C ILE A 211 15.29 0.42 7.69
N THR A 212 15.89 0.24 6.52
CA THR A 212 17.24 -0.37 6.42
C THR A 212 18.34 0.60 6.86
N PRO A 213 19.57 0.13 7.11
CA PRO A 213 20.70 1.02 7.35
C PRO A 213 20.89 2.08 6.25
N ALA A 214 20.68 1.72 4.99
CA ALA A 214 20.73 2.68 3.88
C ALA A 214 19.64 3.76 3.99
N GLY A 215 18.44 3.38 4.41
CA GLY A 215 17.34 4.33 4.69
C GLY A 215 17.68 5.29 5.84
N TRP A 216 18.28 4.79 6.93
CA TRP A 216 18.71 5.61 8.05
C TRP A 216 19.85 6.56 7.68
N GLN A 217 20.81 6.09 6.90
CA GLN A 217 21.91 6.92 6.40
C GLN A 217 21.41 8.10 5.53
N MET A 218 20.40 7.87 4.69
CA MET A 218 19.78 8.96 3.92
C MET A 218 19.21 10.06 4.83
N LEU A 219 18.73 9.67 6.00
CA LEU A 219 18.24 10.62 7.02
C LEU A 219 19.37 11.22 7.87
N GLY A 220 20.63 10.88 7.58
CA GLY A 220 21.79 11.34 8.32
C GLY A 220 21.83 10.83 9.76
N VAL A 221 21.27 9.66 10.00
CA VAL A 221 21.31 8.96 11.29
C VAL A 221 22.70 8.36 11.46
N ASP A 222 23.28 8.57 12.62
CA ASP A 222 24.50 7.90 13.05
C ASP A 222 24.13 6.47 13.48
N MET A 223 24.57 5.50 12.69
CA MET A 223 24.25 4.08 12.93
C MET A 223 24.88 3.55 14.20
N VAL A 224 26.04 4.06 14.61
CA VAL A 224 26.68 3.65 15.86
C VAL A 224 25.84 4.09 17.05
N LYS A 225 25.46 5.36 17.08
CA LYS A 225 24.60 5.91 18.15
C LYS A 225 23.20 5.30 18.14
N LEU A 226 22.66 4.96 16.95
CA LEU A 226 21.39 4.26 16.87
C LEU A 226 21.48 2.88 17.49
N HIS A 227 22.59 2.15 17.24
CA HIS A 227 22.82 0.84 17.82
C HIS A 227 23.05 0.89 19.34
N GLU A 228 23.79 1.89 19.83
CA GLU A 228 23.94 2.14 21.27
C GLU A 228 22.59 2.41 21.98
N GLN A 229 21.64 3.00 21.30
CA GLN A 229 20.27 3.22 21.82
C GLN A 229 19.40 1.97 21.86
N GLN A 230 19.86 0.89 21.25
CA GLN A 230 19.16 -0.41 21.23
C GLN A 230 19.51 -1.29 22.45
N GLN A 231 20.64 -1.02 23.09
CA GLN A 231 21.09 -1.71 24.30
C GLN A 231 20.49 -1.09 25.56
#